data_7fee3bd687edda7ca9a9a8fd45850575
#
_entry.id   7fee3bd687edda7ca9a9a8fd45850575
#
_cell.length_a   1.000
_cell.length_b   1.000
_cell.length_c   1.000
_cell.angle_alpha   90.00
_cell.angle_beta   90.00
_cell.angle_gamma   90.00
#
_symmetry.space_group_name_H-M   'P 1'
#
loop_
_entity.id
_entity.type
_entity.pdbx_description
1 polymer ?
#
loop_
_entity_poly.entity_id
_entity_poly.type
_entity_poly.pdbx_seq_one_letter_code
_entity_poly.pdbx_strand_id
1 'polypeptide(L)'
;MLATFFVVAGVNHFVHPQAYLKMIPPYVPFPRAMNVISGAAEMLGGIAVLVPRLRRAAGWWLIALLIAVFPANLHVALHGWDGVKIPAWILWARLPLQVALVAWVYAVCLARWQRIAPRDRRAANK
;
A
#
# COMPACT_ATOMS: atom_id res chain seq x y z
N MET A 1 -4.49 -12.76 5.32
CA MET A 1 -5.07 -11.45 5.66
C MET A 1 -4.43 -10.28 4.92
N LEU A 2 -3.10 -10.11 4.93
CA LEU A 2 -2.43 -9.01 4.21
C LEU A 2 -2.71 -9.03 2.70
N ALA A 3 -2.54 -10.17 2.05
CA ALA A 3 -2.82 -10.33 0.62
C ALA A 3 -4.27 -9.99 0.27
N THR A 4 -5.22 -10.51 1.05
CA THR A 4 -6.65 -10.23 0.86
C THR A 4 -6.94 -8.74 0.98
N PHE A 5 -6.35 -8.07 1.96
CA PHE A 5 -6.50 -6.63 2.15
C PHE A 5 -6.07 -5.84 0.91
N PHE A 6 -4.87 -6.09 0.39
CA PHE A 6 -4.36 -5.36 -0.78
C PHE A 6 -5.08 -5.72 -2.08
N VAL A 7 -5.50 -6.98 -2.25
CA VAL A 7 -6.29 -7.38 -3.42
C VAL A 7 -7.65 -6.69 -3.40
N VAL A 8 -8.34 -6.68 -2.26
CA VAL A 8 -9.64 -6.00 -2.12
C VAL A 8 -9.50 -4.49 -2.30
N ALA A 9 -8.47 -3.89 -1.71
CA ALA A 9 -8.17 -2.47 -1.89
C ALA A 9 -7.92 -2.13 -3.36
N GLY A 10 -7.10 -2.94 -4.05
CA GLY A 10 -6.82 -2.76 -5.47
C GLY A 10 -8.06 -2.91 -6.35
N VAL A 11 -8.90 -3.91 -6.10
CA VAL A 11 -10.19 -4.09 -6.80
C VAL A 11 -11.09 -2.87 -6.60
N ASN A 12 -11.09 -2.30 -5.40
CA ASN A 12 -11.93 -1.14 -5.10
C ASN A 12 -11.59 0.10 -5.95
N HIS A 13 -10.33 0.24 -6.42
CA HIS A 13 -9.95 1.28 -7.39
C HIS A 13 -10.73 1.18 -8.71
N PHE A 14 -11.10 -0.03 -9.12
CA PHE A 14 -11.85 -0.28 -10.37
C PHE A 14 -13.36 -0.22 -10.14
N VAL A 15 -13.84 -0.61 -8.96
CA VAL A 15 -15.28 -0.59 -8.62
C VAL A 15 -15.76 0.83 -8.32
N HIS A 16 -14.94 1.65 -7.66
CA HIS A 16 -15.28 3.01 -7.27
C HIS A 16 -14.25 4.04 -7.77
N PRO A 17 -13.96 4.11 -9.09
CA PRO A 17 -12.90 4.95 -9.64
C PRO A 17 -13.11 6.44 -9.32
N GLN A 18 -14.36 6.91 -9.32
CA GLN A 18 -14.67 8.32 -9.07
C GLN A 18 -14.27 8.78 -7.66
N ALA A 19 -14.39 7.90 -6.67
CA ALA A 19 -13.96 8.20 -5.29
C ALA A 19 -12.46 8.42 -5.22
N TYR A 20 -11.68 7.57 -5.89
CA TYR A 20 -10.22 7.68 -5.92
C TYR A 20 -9.73 8.87 -6.76
N LEU A 21 -10.38 9.15 -7.89
CA LEU A 21 -10.04 10.31 -8.72
C LEU A 21 -10.16 11.63 -7.95
N LYS A 22 -11.15 11.74 -7.06
CA LYS A 22 -11.32 12.91 -6.20
C LYS A 22 -10.26 13.05 -5.09
N MET A 23 -9.54 11.97 -4.79
CA MET A 23 -8.45 11.97 -3.82
C MET A 23 -7.11 12.41 -4.43
N ILE A 24 -6.96 12.27 -5.76
CA ILE A 24 -5.70 12.57 -6.45
C ILE A 24 -5.52 14.08 -6.50
N PRO A 25 -4.36 14.60 -6.03
CA PRO A 25 -4.09 16.04 -6.10
C PRO A 25 -4.14 16.58 -7.53
N PRO A 26 -4.57 17.85 -7.75
CA PRO A 26 -4.73 18.41 -9.10
C PRO A 26 -3.41 18.57 -9.87
N TYR A 27 -2.26 18.57 -9.18
CA TYR A 27 -0.94 18.62 -9.81
C TYR A 27 -0.46 17.27 -10.37
N VAL A 28 -1.16 16.17 -10.08
CA VAL A 28 -0.80 14.85 -10.61
C VAL A 28 -1.30 14.72 -12.04
N PRO A 29 -0.42 14.45 -13.03
CA PRO A 29 -0.83 14.23 -14.40
C PRO A 29 -1.54 12.88 -14.57
N PHE A 30 -2.47 12.81 -15.52
CA PHE A 30 -3.17 11.57 -15.87
C PHE A 30 -3.81 10.85 -14.68
N PRO A 31 -4.73 11.47 -13.92
CA PRO A 31 -5.27 10.89 -12.70
C PRO A 31 -5.96 9.54 -12.91
N ARG A 32 -6.63 9.35 -14.07
CA ARG A 32 -7.26 8.06 -14.40
C ARG A 32 -6.23 6.94 -14.57
N ALA A 33 -5.14 7.23 -15.25
CA ALA A 33 -4.04 6.27 -15.41
C ALA A 33 -3.39 5.96 -14.06
N MET A 34 -3.16 6.96 -13.23
CA MET A 34 -2.62 6.78 -11.88
C MET A 34 -3.53 5.91 -11.01
N ASN A 35 -4.84 6.11 -11.07
CA ASN A 35 -5.80 5.27 -10.36
C ASN A 35 -5.72 3.80 -10.80
N VAL A 36 -5.71 3.54 -12.11
CA VAL A 36 -5.62 2.18 -12.67
C VAL A 36 -4.29 1.52 -12.31
N ILE A 37 -3.17 2.24 -12.45
CA ILE A 37 -1.84 1.74 -12.09
C ILE A 37 -1.76 1.41 -10.60
N SER A 38 -2.26 2.29 -9.73
CA SER A 38 -2.26 2.05 -8.29
C SER A 38 -3.09 0.83 -7.92
N GLY A 39 -4.30 0.68 -8.44
CA GLY A 39 -5.15 -0.48 -8.19
C GLY A 39 -4.52 -1.78 -8.68
N ALA A 40 -3.97 -1.80 -9.89
CA ALA A 40 -3.26 -2.95 -10.43
C ALA A 40 -2.00 -3.29 -9.60
N ALA A 41 -1.24 -2.28 -9.19
CA ALA A 41 -0.05 -2.44 -8.37
C ALA A 41 -0.36 -3.03 -6.98
N GLU A 42 -1.47 -2.60 -6.36
CA GLU A 42 -1.94 -3.16 -5.08
C GLU A 42 -2.36 -4.63 -5.23
N MET A 43 -3.13 -4.95 -6.27
CA MET A 43 -3.54 -6.33 -6.55
C MET A 43 -2.35 -7.24 -6.79
N LEU A 44 -1.43 -6.84 -7.66
CA LEU A 44 -0.23 -7.62 -7.98
C LEU A 44 0.65 -7.81 -6.75
N GLY A 45 0.87 -6.76 -5.97
CA GLY A 45 1.61 -6.82 -4.71
C GLY A 45 0.95 -7.77 -3.71
N GLY A 46 -0.36 -7.67 -3.55
CA GLY A 46 -1.15 -8.54 -2.67
C GLY A 46 -1.05 -10.02 -3.07
N ILE A 47 -1.19 -10.33 -4.37
CA ILE A 47 -1.04 -11.68 -4.89
C ILE A 47 0.41 -12.20 -4.71
N ALA A 48 1.40 -11.36 -5.00
CA ALA A 48 2.82 -11.72 -4.88
C ALA A 48 3.23 -12.05 -3.43
N VAL A 49 2.56 -11.49 -2.43
CA VAL A 49 2.77 -11.84 -1.01
C VAL A 49 2.48 -13.32 -0.73
N LEU A 50 1.55 -13.93 -1.47
CA LEU A 50 1.19 -15.35 -1.31
C LEU A 50 2.29 -16.28 -1.81
N VAL A 51 3.13 -15.83 -2.74
CA VAL A 51 4.23 -16.61 -3.29
C VAL A 51 5.47 -16.44 -2.40
N PRO A 52 5.94 -17.50 -1.70
CA PRO A 52 7.04 -17.38 -0.71
C PRO A 52 8.31 -16.76 -1.29
N ARG A 53 8.66 -17.09 -2.53
CA ARG A 53 9.86 -16.57 -3.22
C ARG A 53 9.76 -15.07 -3.54
N LEU A 54 8.54 -14.56 -3.77
CA LEU A 54 8.28 -13.17 -4.13
C LEU A 54 7.93 -12.29 -2.92
N ARG A 55 7.64 -12.89 -1.77
CA ARG A 55 7.11 -12.18 -0.59
C ARG A 55 7.97 -11.00 -0.16
N ARG A 56 9.29 -11.13 -0.20
CA ARG A 56 10.20 -10.04 0.16
C ARG A 56 10.14 -8.89 -0.85
N ALA A 57 10.19 -9.21 -2.14
CA ALA A 57 10.07 -8.22 -3.21
C ALA A 57 8.68 -7.54 -3.18
N ALA A 58 7.62 -8.31 -2.97
CA ALA A 58 6.26 -7.81 -2.80
C ALA A 58 6.13 -6.88 -1.59
N GLY A 59 6.81 -7.18 -0.48
CA GLY A 59 6.84 -6.32 0.70
C GLY A 59 7.44 -4.95 0.39
N TRP A 60 8.59 -4.88 -0.25
CA TRP A 60 9.20 -3.62 -0.67
C TRP A 60 8.35 -2.89 -1.70
N TRP A 61 7.76 -3.62 -2.65
CA TRP A 61 6.83 -3.07 -3.63
C TRP A 61 5.63 -2.37 -2.97
N LEU A 62 4.97 -3.04 -2.03
CA LEU A 62 3.81 -2.49 -1.33
C LEU A 62 4.19 -1.31 -0.44
N ILE A 63 5.35 -1.34 0.22
CA ILE A 63 5.85 -0.19 1.01
C ILE A 63 6.10 1.01 0.09
N ALA A 64 6.77 0.82 -1.04
CA ALA A 64 7.01 1.88 -2.01
C ALA A 64 5.69 2.45 -2.54
N LEU A 65 4.71 1.60 -2.82
CA LEU A 65 3.38 2.01 -3.27
C LEU A 65 2.65 2.84 -2.20
N LEU A 66 2.66 2.39 -0.94
CA LEU A 66 2.07 3.14 0.18
C LEU A 66 2.70 4.52 0.34
N ILE A 67 4.02 4.61 0.20
CA ILE A 67 4.74 5.89 0.22
C ILE A 67 4.31 6.76 -0.96
N ALA A 68 4.18 6.19 -2.16
CA ALA A 68 3.79 6.91 -3.36
C ALA A 68 2.36 7.47 -3.29
N VAL A 69 1.43 6.80 -2.60
CA VAL A 69 0.04 7.27 -2.43
C VAL A 69 -0.12 8.21 -1.22
N PHE A 70 0.90 8.37 -0.40
CA PHE A 70 0.86 9.26 0.77
C PHE A 70 0.46 10.69 0.43
N PRO A 71 0.98 11.34 -0.65
CA PRO A 71 0.56 12.68 -1.04
C PRO A 71 -0.94 12.80 -1.29
N ALA A 72 -1.58 11.79 -1.87
CA ALA A 72 -3.03 11.78 -2.08
C ALA A 72 -3.79 11.71 -0.75
N ASN A 73 -3.37 10.87 0.18
CA ASN A 73 -3.96 10.80 1.52
C ASN A 73 -3.78 12.11 2.31
N LEU A 74 -2.61 12.72 2.22
CA LEU A 74 -2.34 14.03 2.83
C LEU A 74 -3.19 15.13 2.21
N HIS A 75 -3.32 15.15 0.88
CA HIS A 75 -4.16 16.12 0.17
C HIS A 75 -5.60 16.07 0.66
N VAL A 76 -6.18 14.87 0.78
CA VAL A 76 -7.55 14.67 1.28
C VAL A 76 -7.67 15.10 2.75
N ALA A 77 -6.67 14.84 3.58
CA ALA A 77 -6.67 15.26 4.98
C ALA A 77 -6.67 16.80 5.12
N LEU A 78 -5.97 17.50 4.23
CA LEU A 78 -5.83 18.97 4.27
C LEU A 78 -7.01 19.68 3.60
N HIS A 79 -7.53 19.17 2.49
CA HIS A 79 -8.52 19.86 1.64
C HIS A 79 -9.92 19.24 1.70
N GLY A 80 -10.07 18.09 2.38
CA GLY A 80 -11.31 17.31 2.37
C GLY A 80 -11.45 16.41 1.14
N TRP A 81 -12.51 15.63 1.13
CA TRP A 81 -12.84 14.72 0.03
C TRP A 81 -14.07 15.25 -0.71
N ASP A 82 -13.89 15.76 -1.90
CA ASP A 82 -14.94 16.41 -2.70
C ASP A 82 -16.16 15.53 -2.89
N GLY A 83 -17.32 16.09 -2.53
CA GLY A 83 -18.62 15.42 -2.68
C GLY A 83 -18.89 14.30 -1.67
N VAL A 84 -18.01 14.09 -0.70
CA VAL A 84 -18.19 13.09 0.36
C VAL A 84 -18.20 13.79 1.72
N LYS A 85 -19.34 13.71 2.42
CA LYS A 85 -19.46 14.27 3.77
C LYS A 85 -18.87 13.30 4.80
N ILE A 86 -17.57 13.37 4.99
CA ILE A 86 -16.86 12.58 6.01
C ILE A 86 -16.29 13.52 7.06
N PRO A 87 -16.42 13.20 8.35
CA PRO A 87 -15.79 13.98 9.42
C PRO A 87 -14.29 14.11 9.23
N ALA A 88 -13.74 15.29 9.46
CA ALA A 88 -12.31 15.57 9.28
C ALA A 88 -11.40 14.60 10.04
N TRP A 89 -11.78 14.16 11.23
CA TRP A 89 -10.99 13.24 12.04
C TRP A 89 -10.76 11.89 11.33
N ILE A 90 -11.72 11.41 10.52
CA ILE A 90 -11.54 10.17 9.74
C ILE A 90 -10.49 10.37 8.65
N LEU A 91 -10.49 11.54 7.99
CA LEU A 91 -9.52 11.87 6.96
C LEU A 91 -8.10 11.92 7.54
N TRP A 92 -7.95 12.51 8.72
CA TRP A 92 -6.67 12.56 9.43
C TRP A 92 -6.25 11.20 9.98
N ALA A 93 -7.19 10.35 10.42
CA ALA A 93 -6.91 9.00 10.90
C ALA A 93 -6.30 8.09 9.82
N ARG A 94 -6.49 8.40 8.54
CA ARG A 94 -5.89 7.65 7.42
C ARG A 94 -4.37 7.75 7.41
N LEU A 95 -3.78 8.85 7.88
CA LEU A 95 -2.33 9.02 7.90
C LEU A 95 -1.63 8.07 8.88
N PRO A 96 -2.00 8.00 10.18
CA PRO A 96 -1.43 6.99 11.07
C PRO A 96 -1.79 5.56 10.67
N LEU A 97 -2.98 5.34 10.09
CA LEU A 97 -3.35 4.03 9.54
C LEU A 97 -2.39 3.60 8.43
N GLN A 98 -1.96 4.51 7.57
CA GLN A 98 -0.99 4.23 6.52
C GLN A 98 0.36 3.82 7.10
N VAL A 99 0.82 4.47 8.15
CA VAL A 99 2.05 4.08 8.88
C VAL A 99 1.89 2.67 9.46
N ALA A 100 0.73 2.36 10.05
CA ALA A 100 0.42 1.04 10.57
C ALA A 100 0.42 -0.04 9.46
N LEU A 101 -0.08 0.29 8.27
CA LEU A 101 -0.03 -0.60 7.10
C LEU A 101 1.41 -0.87 6.65
N VAL A 102 2.26 0.14 6.58
CA VAL A 102 3.68 -0.01 6.28
C VAL A 102 4.36 -0.94 7.30
N ALA A 103 4.11 -0.71 8.59
CA ALA A 103 4.63 -1.56 9.66
C ALA A 103 4.14 -3.01 9.55
N TRP A 104 2.88 -3.21 9.19
CA TRP A 104 2.29 -4.54 9.00
C TRP A 104 2.92 -5.26 7.81
N VAL A 105 3.08 -4.59 6.66
CA VAL A 105 3.76 -5.16 5.49
C VAL A 105 5.20 -5.53 5.85
N TYR A 106 5.92 -4.65 6.53
CA TYR A 106 7.29 -4.92 6.98
C TYR A 106 7.35 -6.15 7.88
N ALA A 107 6.50 -6.23 8.89
CA ALA A 107 6.47 -7.35 9.84
C ALA A 107 6.20 -8.69 9.14
N VAL A 108 5.24 -8.71 8.21
CA VAL A 108 4.83 -9.96 7.54
C VAL A 108 5.81 -10.39 6.46
N CYS A 109 6.30 -9.43 5.64
CA CYS A 109 7.07 -9.76 4.44
C CYS A 109 8.58 -9.72 4.66
N LEU A 110 9.07 -8.90 5.57
CA LEU A 110 10.50 -8.63 5.74
C LEU A 110 11.05 -9.15 7.08
N ALA A 111 10.41 -8.84 8.20
CA ALA A 111 10.92 -9.20 9.52
C ALA A 111 10.92 -10.73 9.77
N ARG A 112 9.91 -11.45 9.28
CA ARG A 112 9.85 -12.92 9.42
C ARG A 112 10.93 -13.63 8.59
N TRP A 113 11.33 -13.05 7.47
CA TRP A 113 12.37 -13.64 6.62
C TRP A 113 13.74 -13.67 7.30
N GLN A 114 14.06 -12.66 8.09
CA GLN A 114 15.32 -12.59 8.85
C GLN A 114 15.44 -13.70 9.90
N ARG A 115 14.31 -14.23 10.38
CA ARG A 115 14.29 -15.32 11.38
C ARG A 115 14.41 -16.70 10.76
N ILE A 116 14.14 -16.84 9.44
CA ILE A 116 14.10 -18.13 8.72
C ILE A 116 15.37 -18.32 7.87
N ALA A 117 16.13 -17.25 7.60
CA ALA A 117 17.41 -17.37 6.92
C ALA A 117 18.37 -18.21 7.78
N PRO A 118 18.89 -19.35 7.26
CA PRO A 118 19.73 -20.25 8.04
C PRO A 118 20.94 -19.48 8.59
N ARG A 119 21.24 -19.67 9.88
CA ARG A 119 22.46 -19.20 10.55
C ARG A 119 23.75 -19.83 9.97
N ASP A 120 23.60 -20.74 9.00
CA ASP A 120 24.68 -21.60 8.51
C ASP A 120 25.77 -20.90 7.69
N ARG A 121 25.59 -19.64 7.27
CA ARG A 121 26.66 -18.95 6.52
C ARG A 121 27.77 -18.38 7.39
N ARG A 122 27.62 -18.35 8.71
CA ARG A 122 28.67 -17.86 9.62
C ARG A 122 29.62 -18.95 10.14
N ALA A 123 29.26 -20.22 9.99
CA ALA A 123 30.10 -21.34 10.41
C ALA A 123 31.10 -21.80 9.34
N ALA A 124 30.87 -21.48 8.06
CA ALA A 124 31.72 -21.91 6.96
C ALA A 124 32.96 -21.02 6.71
N ASN A 125 33.12 -19.93 7.47
CA ASN A 125 34.20 -18.95 7.27
C ASN A 125 35.11 -18.78 8.51
N LYS A 126 35.25 -19.87 9.31
CA LYS A 126 36.25 -19.94 10.38
C LYS A 126 37.25 -21.04 10.13
#